data_f45beaf83eb24eceb1c474d5c05f1894
#
_entry.id   f45beaf83eb24eceb1c474d5c05f1894
#
_cell.length_a   1.000
_cell.length_b   1.000
_cell.length_c   1.000
_cell.angle_alpha   90.00
_cell.angle_beta   90.00
_cell.angle_gamma   90.00
#
_symmetry.space_group_name_H-M   'P 1'
#
loop_
_entity.id
_entity.type
_entity.pdbx_description
1 polymer ?
#
loop_
_entity_poly.entity_id
_entity_poly.type
_entity_poly.pdbx_seq_one_letter_code
_entity_poly.pdbx_strand_id
1 'polypeptide(L)'
;MDKLRNLFESYTGQKVSDTEELNSSGSNRRYFRLKGGNISIIGVIGTSREENNAFIRLSAHFLSKGIKVPKVLAVSEDGMRYIQEDLGDDQLYKVVSQGRESGEYSSYECRLLCRAMEMLPKLQFKGAEGLDWSVCYPEPAFNERMILFDLNYFKYCFLKATGLEFNEVKLQDDFERLKTDLMQDMGDTFMYRDFQARNVMMKDGEPYFIDFQGGRRGPIYYDVASFVWQARSRYPENLRKEMVQTYLRALKGYMDVDEAHFNERLRLFVLFRTLQVLGAYGFRGYFEKKPHFLASVPYALGNLRRLLQKPFEDYPYLN
;
A
#
# COMPACT_ATOMS: atom_id res chain seq x y z
N MET A 1 -25.22 -4.06 -11.65
CA MET A 1 -24.90 -5.51 -11.69
C MET A 1 -25.01 -6.08 -13.10
N ASP A 2 -26.08 -5.79 -13.85
CA ASP A 2 -26.31 -6.39 -15.19
C ASP A 2 -25.14 -6.19 -16.17
N LYS A 3 -24.59 -4.97 -16.25
CA LYS A 3 -23.39 -4.71 -17.08
C LYS A 3 -22.18 -5.56 -16.69
N LEU A 4 -22.02 -5.90 -15.42
CA LEU A 4 -20.92 -6.73 -14.94
C LEU A 4 -21.14 -8.20 -15.26
N ARG A 5 -22.39 -8.68 -15.13
CA ARG A 5 -22.79 -10.04 -15.57
C ARG A 5 -22.60 -10.19 -17.08
N ASN A 6 -23.02 -9.18 -17.86
CA ASN A 6 -22.84 -9.19 -19.32
C ASN A 6 -21.34 -9.28 -19.71
N LEU A 7 -20.43 -8.59 -19.00
CA LEU A 7 -19.00 -8.73 -19.21
C LEU A 7 -18.50 -10.15 -18.96
N PHE A 8 -18.94 -10.77 -17.85
CA PHE A 8 -18.60 -12.16 -17.53
C PHE A 8 -19.11 -13.12 -18.62
N GLU A 9 -20.40 -13.00 -18.98
CA GLU A 9 -21.03 -13.86 -19.99
C GLU A 9 -20.42 -13.72 -21.38
N SER A 10 -20.12 -12.47 -21.79
CA SER A 10 -19.46 -12.21 -23.06
C SER A 10 -18.04 -12.75 -23.11
N TYR A 11 -17.31 -12.69 -21.99
CA TYR A 11 -15.93 -13.18 -21.91
C TYR A 11 -15.86 -14.72 -21.81
N THR A 12 -16.75 -15.34 -21.01
CA THR A 12 -16.66 -16.77 -20.70
C THR A 12 -17.56 -17.65 -21.57
N GLY A 13 -18.58 -17.07 -22.22
CA GLY A 13 -19.64 -17.80 -22.90
C GLY A 13 -20.63 -18.51 -21.94
N GLN A 14 -20.49 -18.29 -20.62
CA GLN A 14 -21.31 -18.96 -19.60
C GLN A 14 -22.16 -17.96 -18.83
N LYS A 15 -23.37 -18.36 -18.43
CA LYS A 15 -24.21 -17.53 -17.55
C LYS A 15 -23.67 -17.50 -16.13
N VAL A 16 -23.81 -16.33 -15.49
CA VAL A 16 -23.51 -16.19 -14.07
C VAL A 16 -24.53 -16.99 -13.25
N SER A 17 -24.07 -17.99 -12.52
CA SER A 17 -24.89 -18.82 -11.63
C SER A 17 -24.89 -18.30 -10.19
N ASP A 18 -23.81 -17.65 -9.74
CA ASP A 18 -23.66 -17.14 -8.38
C ASP A 18 -22.92 -15.79 -8.38
N THR A 19 -23.26 -14.94 -7.41
CA THR A 19 -22.64 -13.61 -7.24
C THR A 19 -22.50 -13.30 -5.76
N GLU A 20 -21.26 -13.20 -5.29
CA GLU A 20 -20.91 -12.84 -3.92
C GLU A 20 -20.28 -11.44 -3.90
N GLU A 21 -20.79 -10.51 -3.10
CA GLU A 21 -20.13 -9.24 -2.87
C GLU A 21 -19.01 -9.41 -1.85
N LEU A 22 -17.79 -9.04 -2.23
CA LEU A 22 -16.61 -9.13 -1.38
C LEU A 22 -16.45 -7.85 -0.56
N ASN A 23 -16.14 -8.00 0.73
CA ASN A 23 -15.90 -6.87 1.62
C ASN A 23 -14.62 -6.12 1.22
N SER A 24 -14.75 -4.85 0.86
CA SER A 24 -13.63 -3.94 0.65
C SER A 24 -13.47 -3.03 1.88
N SER A 25 -12.29 -3.04 2.50
CA SER A 25 -11.98 -2.12 3.61
C SER A 25 -11.29 -0.87 3.08
N GLY A 26 -11.98 0.27 3.08
CA GLY A 26 -11.36 1.57 2.80
C GLY A 26 -11.44 2.07 1.35
N SER A 27 -11.89 1.28 0.39
CA SER A 27 -12.14 1.70 -0.98
C SER A 27 -13.64 1.97 -1.21
N ASN A 28 -13.95 2.92 -2.09
CA ASN A 28 -15.31 3.13 -2.59
C ASN A 28 -15.65 2.19 -3.77
N ARG A 29 -14.69 1.37 -4.20
CA ARG A 29 -14.90 0.33 -5.21
C ARG A 29 -15.66 -0.84 -4.61
N ARG A 30 -16.52 -1.47 -5.43
CA ARG A 30 -17.21 -2.70 -5.06
C ARG A 30 -16.65 -3.86 -5.85
N TYR A 31 -16.39 -4.95 -5.15
CA TYR A 31 -15.84 -6.18 -5.70
C TYR A 31 -16.86 -7.30 -5.59
N PHE A 32 -16.98 -8.10 -6.64
CA PHE A 32 -17.92 -9.20 -6.72
C PHE A 32 -17.21 -10.45 -7.25
N ARG A 33 -17.36 -11.56 -6.57
CA ARG A 33 -16.99 -12.85 -7.13
C ARG A 33 -18.15 -13.36 -7.96
N LEU A 34 -17.92 -13.55 -9.25
CA LEU A 34 -18.89 -14.05 -10.21
C LEU A 34 -18.52 -15.49 -10.57
N LYS A 35 -19.46 -16.41 -10.44
CA LYS A 35 -19.26 -17.82 -10.78
C LYS A 35 -20.20 -18.24 -11.89
N GLY A 36 -19.71 -19.09 -12.80
CA GLY A 36 -20.49 -19.72 -13.88
C GLY A 36 -19.78 -20.98 -14.33
N GLY A 37 -20.45 -22.13 -14.24
CA GLY A 37 -19.80 -23.43 -14.44
C GLY A 37 -18.65 -23.63 -13.47
N ASN A 38 -17.45 -23.93 -14.00
CA ASN A 38 -16.22 -24.10 -13.22
C ASN A 38 -15.34 -22.82 -13.18
N ILE A 39 -15.89 -21.67 -13.63
CA ILE A 39 -15.15 -20.42 -13.72
C ILE A 39 -15.51 -19.51 -12.54
N SER A 40 -14.49 -18.95 -11.91
CA SER A 40 -14.61 -17.89 -10.90
C SER A 40 -13.80 -16.67 -11.36
N ILE A 41 -14.41 -15.49 -11.34
CA ILE A 41 -13.82 -14.24 -11.80
C ILE A 41 -14.21 -13.12 -10.84
N ILE A 42 -13.30 -12.19 -10.57
CA ILE A 42 -13.61 -11.00 -9.79
C ILE A 42 -14.10 -9.89 -10.72
N GLY A 43 -15.32 -9.43 -10.48
CA GLY A 43 -15.88 -8.26 -11.12
C GLY A 43 -15.71 -7.02 -10.25
N VAL A 44 -15.35 -5.90 -10.85
CA VAL A 44 -15.11 -4.63 -10.15
C VAL A 44 -16.01 -3.53 -10.71
N ILE A 45 -16.65 -2.79 -9.80
CA ILE A 45 -17.37 -1.55 -10.12
C ILE A 45 -16.59 -0.41 -9.46
N GLY A 46 -15.95 0.41 -10.29
CA GLY A 46 -15.18 1.57 -9.84
C GLY A 46 -16.04 2.83 -9.69
N THR A 47 -15.47 3.81 -9.02
CA THR A 47 -16.07 5.15 -8.81
C THR A 47 -15.39 6.24 -9.64
N SER A 48 -14.19 5.98 -10.19
CA SER A 48 -13.43 6.86 -11.08
C SER A 48 -12.93 6.06 -12.29
N ARG A 49 -13.13 6.63 -13.47
CA ARG A 49 -12.63 6.07 -14.72
C ARG A 49 -11.11 6.13 -14.79
N GLU A 50 -10.53 7.22 -14.29
CA GLU A 50 -9.08 7.46 -14.28
C GLU A 50 -8.40 6.44 -13.37
N GLU A 51 -8.94 6.19 -12.19
CA GLU A 51 -8.42 5.20 -11.25
C GLU A 51 -8.53 3.77 -11.78
N ASN A 52 -9.65 3.44 -12.45
CA ASN A 52 -9.80 2.15 -13.11
C ASN A 52 -8.80 1.99 -14.25
N ASN A 53 -8.61 3.04 -15.07
CA ASN A 53 -7.63 3.02 -16.17
C ASN A 53 -6.21 2.82 -15.64
N ALA A 54 -5.85 3.49 -14.53
CA ALA A 54 -4.56 3.29 -13.87
C ALA A 54 -4.36 1.80 -13.49
N PHE A 55 -5.34 1.18 -12.82
CA PHE A 55 -5.27 -0.24 -12.47
C PHE A 55 -5.11 -1.13 -13.70
N ILE A 56 -5.92 -0.93 -14.74
CA ILE A 56 -5.92 -1.74 -15.96
C ILE A 56 -4.58 -1.65 -16.69
N ARG A 57 -4.06 -0.43 -16.87
CA ARG A 57 -2.79 -0.19 -17.56
C ARG A 57 -1.60 -0.73 -16.76
N LEU A 58 -1.56 -0.47 -15.45
CA LEU A 58 -0.52 -1.00 -14.57
C LEU A 58 -0.54 -2.53 -14.51
N SER A 59 -1.73 -3.16 -14.42
CA SER A 59 -1.84 -4.63 -14.44
C SER A 59 -1.22 -5.21 -15.73
N ALA A 60 -1.57 -4.68 -16.89
CA ALA A 60 -1.03 -5.14 -18.17
C ALA A 60 0.50 -4.95 -18.24
N HIS A 61 0.99 -3.79 -17.78
CA HIS A 61 2.41 -3.49 -17.74
C HIS A 61 3.17 -4.44 -16.80
N PHE A 62 2.70 -4.65 -15.58
CA PHE A 62 3.36 -5.53 -14.61
C PHE A 62 3.39 -6.99 -15.07
N LEU A 63 2.31 -7.48 -15.65
CA LEU A 63 2.29 -8.83 -16.24
C LEU A 63 3.33 -8.96 -17.36
N SER A 64 3.52 -7.93 -18.22
CA SER A 64 4.55 -7.94 -19.27
C SER A 64 5.98 -8.00 -18.70
N LYS A 65 6.18 -7.55 -17.45
CA LYS A 65 7.45 -7.60 -16.70
C LYS A 65 7.58 -8.87 -15.83
N GLY A 66 6.65 -9.80 -15.93
CA GLY A 66 6.64 -11.04 -15.14
C GLY A 66 6.41 -10.79 -13.64
N ILE A 67 5.73 -9.69 -13.29
CA ILE A 67 5.29 -9.38 -11.93
C ILE A 67 3.90 -9.98 -11.73
N LYS A 68 3.70 -10.66 -10.60
CA LYS A 68 2.47 -11.36 -10.28
C LYS A 68 1.40 -10.40 -9.78
N VAL A 69 0.42 -10.13 -10.62
CA VAL A 69 -0.76 -9.30 -10.36
C VAL A 69 -1.99 -9.95 -11.02
N PRO A 70 -3.23 -9.64 -10.62
CA PRO A 70 -4.40 -10.18 -11.28
C PRO A 70 -4.47 -9.68 -12.73
N LYS A 71 -4.69 -10.59 -13.66
CA LYS A 71 -4.90 -10.26 -15.08
C LYS A 71 -6.29 -9.65 -15.25
N VAL A 72 -6.37 -8.47 -15.87
CA VAL A 72 -7.65 -7.90 -16.33
C VAL A 72 -8.09 -8.66 -17.58
N LEU A 73 -9.33 -9.14 -17.58
CA LEU A 73 -9.88 -10.04 -18.61
C LEU A 73 -10.75 -9.30 -19.61
N ALA A 74 -11.59 -8.38 -19.13
CA ALA A 74 -12.41 -7.51 -19.98
C ALA A 74 -12.77 -6.21 -19.24
N VAL A 75 -13.07 -5.16 -20.02
CA VAL A 75 -13.42 -3.82 -19.51
C VAL A 75 -14.70 -3.37 -20.20
N SER A 76 -15.61 -2.71 -19.47
CA SER A 76 -16.82 -2.12 -20.06
C SER A 76 -16.49 -0.89 -20.90
N GLU A 77 -17.32 -0.58 -21.89
CA GLU A 77 -17.16 0.57 -22.79
C GLU A 77 -17.04 1.92 -22.03
N ASP A 78 -17.78 2.05 -20.91
CA ASP A 78 -17.73 3.24 -20.07
C ASP A 78 -16.48 3.32 -19.18
N GLY A 79 -15.64 2.26 -19.14
CA GLY A 79 -14.44 2.18 -18.30
C GLY A 79 -14.73 2.10 -16.80
N MET A 80 -16.00 2.02 -16.39
CA MET A 80 -16.38 2.03 -14.98
C MET A 80 -16.43 0.63 -14.35
N ARG A 81 -16.37 -0.41 -15.17
CA ARG A 81 -16.41 -1.81 -14.75
C ARG A 81 -15.36 -2.62 -15.47
N TYR A 82 -14.81 -3.58 -14.79
CA TYR A 82 -13.92 -4.57 -15.41
C TYR A 82 -14.02 -5.90 -14.67
N ILE A 83 -13.57 -6.95 -15.32
CA ILE A 83 -13.42 -8.28 -14.73
C ILE A 83 -11.94 -8.67 -14.75
N GLN A 84 -11.52 -9.35 -13.69
CA GLN A 84 -10.15 -9.78 -13.51
C GLN A 84 -10.05 -11.19 -12.94
N GLU A 85 -8.87 -11.79 -12.99
CA GLU A 85 -8.56 -13.08 -12.39
C GLU A 85 -8.96 -13.13 -10.91
N ASP A 86 -9.58 -14.24 -10.48
CA ASP A 86 -9.81 -14.55 -9.08
C ASP A 86 -8.56 -15.21 -8.49
N LEU A 87 -7.96 -14.57 -7.52
CA LEU A 87 -6.76 -15.06 -6.81
C LEU A 87 -7.10 -15.88 -5.55
N GLY A 88 -8.39 -16.18 -5.31
CA GLY A 88 -8.84 -16.91 -4.13
C GLY A 88 -9.03 -15.99 -2.91
N ASP A 89 -8.91 -16.57 -1.71
CA ASP A 89 -9.25 -15.90 -0.44
C ASP A 89 -8.05 -15.67 0.49
N ASP A 90 -6.87 -16.17 0.12
CA ASP A 90 -5.67 -16.14 0.95
C ASP A 90 -4.96 -14.78 0.88
N GLN A 91 -5.60 -13.77 1.45
CA GLN A 91 -4.96 -12.48 1.66
C GLN A 91 -3.90 -12.61 2.76
N LEU A 92 -2.66 -12.16 2.49
CA LEU A 92 -1.55 -12.30 3.43
C LEU A 92 -1.88 -11.80 4.84
N TYR A 93 -2.61 -10.69 4.96
CA TYR A 93 -3.08 -10.16 6.24
C TYR A 93 -3.97 -11.13 7.03
N LYS A 94 -4.78 -11.94 6.34
CA LYS A 94 -5.62 -12.99 6.95
C LYS A 94 -4.79 -14.23 7.28
N VAL A 95 -3.90 -14.63 6.37
CA VAL A 95 -3.03 -15.79 6.54
C VAL A 95 -2.14 -15.67 7.77
N VAL A 96 -1.64 -14.44 8.06
CA VAL A 96 -0.81 -14.17 9.25
C VAL A 96 -1.64 -13.67 10.46
N SER A 97 -2.89 -14.06 10.58
CA SER A 97 -3.78 -13.58 11.63
C SER A 97 -3.35 -14.01 13.04
N GLN A 98 -2.85 -15.23 13.20
CA GLN A 98 -2.42 -15.75 14.50
C GLN A 98 -1.25 -14.95 15.07
N GLY A 99 -0.20 -14.74 14.27
CA GLY A 99 0.93 -13.92 14.68
C GLY A 99 0.54 -12.46 14.96
N ARG A 100 -0.37 -11.91 14.18
CA ARG A 100 -0.89 -10.55 14.37
C ARG A 100 -1.69 -10.40 15.68
N GLU A 101 -2.47 -11.40 16.05
CA GLU A 101 -3.30 -11.41 17.26
C GLU A 101 -2.48 -11.68 18.52
N SER A 102 -1.56 -12.63 18.49
CA SER A 102 -0.68 -12.95 19.61
C SER A 102 0.48 -11.95 19.77
N GLY A 103 0.99 -11.40 18.67
CA GLY A 103 2.26 -10.67 18.58
C GLY A 103 3.46 -11.59 18.38
N GLU A 104 3.24 -12.92 18.27
CA GLU A 104 4.24 -13.95 18.05
C GLU A 104 3.97 -14.63 16.71
N TYR A 105 4.86 -14.43 15.76
CA TYR A 105 4.72 -14.95 14.41
C TYR A 105 5.41 -16.31 14.27
N SER A 106 4.72 -17.29 13.73
CA SER A 106 5.28 -18.61 13.40
C SER A 106 6.32 -18.49 12.28
N SER A 107 7.22 -19.47 12.18
CA SER A 107 8.20 -19.52 11.09
C SER A 107 7.55 -19.55 9.70
N TYR A 108 6.35 -20.09 9.59
CA TYR A 108 5.60 -20.08 8.34
C TYR A 108 5.14 -18.66 7.97
N GLU A 109 4.52 -17.94 8.91
CA GLU A 109 4.08 -16.56 8.71
C GLU A 109 5.25 -15.61 8.42
N CYS A 110 6.38 -15.78 9.13
CA CYS A 110 7.61 -15.03 8.86
C CYS A 110 8.10 -15.24 7.42
N ARG A 111 8.14 -16.51 6.95
CA ARG A 111 8.55 -16.78 5.56
C ARG A 111 7.65 -16.12 4.53
N LEU A 112 6.32 -16.10 4.71
CA LEU A 112 5.40 -15.47 3.78
C LEU A 112 5.58 -13.94 3.75
N LEU A 113 5.75 -13.31 4.92
CA LEU A 113 6.04 -11.87 5.03
C LEU A 113 7.37 -11.51 4.37
N CYS A 114 8.42 -12.29 4.64
CA CYS A 114 9.72 -12.11 4.01
C CYS A 114 9.66 -12.34 2.49
N ARG A 115 8.84 -13.31 2.02
CA ARG A 115 8.67 -13.53 0.58
C ARG A 115 8.04 -12.33 -0.13
N ALA A 116 7.07 -11.65 0.49
CA ALA A 116 6.51 -10.41 -0.06
C ALA A 116 7.58 -9.30 -0.14
N MET A 117 8.42 -9.17 0.87
CA MET A 117 9.53 -8.19 0.90
C MET A 117 10.62 -8.51 -0.13
N GLU A 118 10.92 -9.79 -0.36
CA GLU A 118 11.87 -10.24 -1.38
C GLU A 118 11.43 -9.87 -2.80
N MET A 119 10.11 -9.87 -3.05
CA MET A 119 9.57 -9.54 -4.36
C MET A 119 9.40 -8.03 -4.61
N LEU A 120 9.48 -7.21 -3.56
CA LEU A 120 9.28 -5.76 -3.68
C LEU A 120 10.29 -5.07 -4.61
N PRO A 121 11.63 -5.35 -4.55
CA PRO A 121 12.57 -4.74 -5.48
C PRO A 121 12.26 -5.03 -6.95
N LYS A 122 11.78 -6.24 -7.26
CA LYS A 122 11.34 -6.56 -8.63
C LYS A 122 10.20 -5.65 -9.08
N LEU A 123 9.20 -5.43 -8.22
CA LEU A 123 8.09 -4.53 -8.50
C LEU A 123 8.59 -3.08 -8.69
N GLN A 124 9.49 -2.60 -7.82
CA GLN A 124 10.02 -1.25 -7.86
C GLN A 124 10.84 -0.97 -9.12
N PHE A 125 11.76 -1.87 -9.48
CA PHE A 125 12.69 -1.66 -10.59
C PHE A 125 12.13 -2.17 -11.92
N LYS A 126 11.75 -3.45 -12.01
CA LYS A 126 11.17 -3.99 -13.25
C LYS A 126 9.81 -3.40 -13.57
N GLY A 127 9.02 -3.07 -12.54
CA GLY A 127 7.75 -2.37 -12.71
C GLY A 127 7.89 -0.96 -13.24
N ALA A 128 9.02 -0.29 -13.01
CA ALA A 128 9.31 1.04 -13.55
C ALA A 128 9.83 1.03 -15.00
N GLU A 129 10.45 -0.08 -15.45
CA GLU A 129 11.08 -0.16 -16.77
C GLU A 129 10.09 0.05 -17.90
N GLY A 130 10.17 1.20 -18.59
CA GLY A 130 9.30 1.54 -19.72
C GLY A 130 7.85 1.82 -19.34
N LEU A 131 7.58 2.10 -18.06
CA LEU A 131 6.25 2.50 -17.61
C LEU A 131 5.93 3.93 -18.10
N ASP A 132 4.77 4.07 -18.71
CA ASP A 132 4.17 5.37 -18.98
C ASP A 132 3.60 5.95 -17.68
N TRP A 133 4.36 6.84 -17.04
CA TRP A 133 3.98 7.43 -15.76
C TRP A 133 2.71 8.29 -15.83
N SER A 134 2.26 8.70 -17.01
CA SER A 134 1.03 9.46 -17.18
C SER A 134 -0.23 8.66 -16.81
N VAL A 135 -0.12 7.32 -16.74
CA VAL A 135 -1.24 6.46 -16.31
C VAL A 135 -1.43 6.44 -14.79
N CYS A 136 -0.44 6.91 -14.02
CA CYS A 136 -0.51 6.92 -12.56
C CYS A 136 -1.50 7.97 -12.05
N TYR A 137 -2.31 7.61 -11.07
CA TYR A 137 -3.38 8.43 -10.52
C TYR A 137 -3.22 8.58 -8.99
N PRO A 138 -3.54 9.76 -8.42
CA PRO A 138 -3.89 11.06 -9.04
C PRO A 138 -2.67 11.86 -9.52
N GLU A 139 -1.47 11.49 -9.18
CA GLU A 139 -0.20 12.15 -9.51
C GLU A 139 0.81 11.14 -10.06
N PRO A 140 1.63 11.49 -11.06
CA PRO A 140 2.58 10.56 -11.68
C PRO A 140 3.82 10.29 -10.83
N ALA A 141 4.09 11.12 -9.82
CA ALA A 141 5.28 11.03 -9.00
C ALA A 141 5.02 11.42 -7.53
N PHE A 142 5.83 10.89 -6.64
CA PHE A 142 6.01 11.39 -5.29
C PHE A 142 6.75 12.73 -5.38
N ASN A 143 6.11 13.81 -4.95
CA ASN A 143 6.60 15.16 -5.11
C ASN A 143 6.29 16.02 -3.87
N GLU A 144 6.80 17.25 -3.83
CA GLU A 144 6.59 18.17 -2.72
C GLU A 144 5.11 18.38 -2.38
N ARG A 145 4.26 18.50 -3.41
CA ARG A 145 2.81 18.64 -3.21
C ARG A 145 2.21 17.48 -2.45
N MET A 146 2.58 16.25 -2.84
CA MET A 146 2.07 15.04 -2.21
C MET A 146 2.57 14.87 -0.77
N ILE A 147 3.84 15.22 -0.52
CA ILE A 147 4.41 15.21 0.83
C ILE A 147 3.65 16.19 1.73
N LEU A 148 3.47 17.43 1.28
CA LEU A 148 2.76 18.44 2.05
C LEU A 148 1.27 18.10 2.24
N PHE A 149 0.60 17.47 1.26
CA PHE A 149 -0.76 16.96 1.45
C PHE A 149 -0.82 15.95 2.59
N ASP A 150 0.06 14.97 2.60
CA ASP A 150 0.07 13.93 3.62
C ASP A 150 0.41 14.50 5.02
N LEU A 151 1.36 15.45 5.13
CA LEU A 151 1.70 16.14 6.38
C LEU A 151 0.57 17.05 6.88
N ASN A 152 -0.06 17.80 5.98
CA ASN A 152 -1.22 18.62 6.33
C ASN A 152 -2.44 17.75 6.69
N TYR A 153 -2.59 16.59 6.06
CA TYR A 153 -3.62 15.63 6.42
C TYR A 153 -3.44 15.13 7.86
N PHE A 154 -2.19 14.85 8.27
CA PHE A 154 -1.87 14.57 9.67
C PHE A 154 -2.20 15.75 10.58
N LYS A 155 -1.77 16.97 10.25
CA LYS A 155 -2.02 18.16 11.06
C LYS A 155 -3.51 18.43 11.28
N TYR A 156 -4.31 18.43 10.20
CA TYR A 156 -5.71 18.85 10.27
C TYR A 156 -6.66 17.70 10.66
N CYS A 157 -6.45 16.51 10.13
CA CYS A 157 -7.36 15.39 10.35
C CYS A 157 -7.03 14.59 11.61
N PHE A 158 -5.81 14.70 12.15
CA PHE A 158 -5.43 13.99 13.36
C PHE A 158 -5.11 14.97 14.50
N LEU A 159 -4.03 15.75 14.44
CA LEU A 159 -3.62 16.59 15.57
C LEU A 159 -4.74 17.56 16.01
N LYS A 160 -5.26 18.37 15.13
CA LYS A 160 -6.36 19.29 15.47
C LYS A 160 -7.63 18.57 15.90
N ALA A 161 -7.93 17.42 15.31
CA ALA A 161 -9.10 16.62 15.66
C ALA A 161 -9.01 15.99 17.07
N THR A 162 -7.80 15.80 17.62
CA THR A 162 -7.61 15.35 19.02
C THR A 162 -7.76 16.45 20.04
N GLY A 163 -7.83 17.71 19.63
CA GLY A 163 -7.86 18.87 20.53
C GLY A 163 -6.49 19.21 21.17
N LEU A 164 -5.41 18.59 20.70
CA LEU A 164 -4.06 18.92 21.17
C LEU A 164 -3.67 20.33 20.72
N GLU A 165 -3.25 21.17 21.69
CA GLU A 165 -2.68 22.47 21.40
C GLU A 165 -1.23 22.34 20.95
N PHE A 166 -0.86 23.01 19.86
CA PHE A 166 0.50 23.03 19.31
C PHE A 166 0.78 24.33 18.55
N ASN A 167 2.05 24.67 18.41
CA ASN A 167 2.45 25.82 17.61
C ASN A 167 2.52 25.45 16.13
N GLU A 168 1.55 25.97 15.36
CA GLU A 168 1.42 25.65 13.93
C GLU A 168 2.63 26.11 13.09
N VAL A 169 3.26 27.24 13.46
CA VAL A 169 4.41 27.76 12.74
C VAL A 169 5.61 26.85 12.91
N LYS A 170 5.94 26.48 14.14
CA LYS A 170 7.06 25.55 14.42
C LYS A 170 6.84 24.17 13.77
N LEU A 171 5.61 23.67 13.81
CA LEU A 171 5.28 22.41 13.15
C LEU A 171 5.44 22.54 11.62
N GLN A 172 5.04 23.68 11.05
CA GLN A 172 5.21 23.91 9.61
C GLN A 172 6.67 24.02 9.22
N ASP A 173 7.52 24.65 10.04
CA ASP A 173 8.97 24.72 9.81
C ASP A 173 9.59 23.31 9.75
N ASP A 174 9.22 22.42 10.65
CA ASP A 174 9.67 21.02 10.62
C ASP A 174 9.11 20.25 9.40
N PHE A 175 7.87 20.53 8.99
CA PHE A 175 7.30 19.92 7.78
C PHE A 175 8.03 20.34 6.50
N GLU A 176 8.44 21.61 6.39
CA GLU A 176 9.22 22.11 5.24
C GLU A 176 10.61 21.46 5.18
N ARG A 177 11.27 21.29 6.33
CA ARG A 177 12.55 20.57 6.41
C ARG A 177 12.39 19.11 6.03
N LEU A 178 11.42 18.42 6.66
CA LEU A 178 11.13 17.02 6.39
C LEU A 178 10.80 16.79 4.91
N LYS A 179 10.00 17.68 4.29
CA LYS A 179 9.73 17.65 2.85
C LYS A 179 11.03 17.75 2.04
N THR A 180 11.89 18.72 2.36
CA THR A 180 13.16 18.93 1.64
C THR A 180 14.06 17.69 1.74
N ASP A 181 14.13 17.08 2.91
CA ASP A 181 14.96 15.89 3.11
C ASP A 181 14.40 14.65 2.39
N LEU A 182 13.08 14.45 2.41
CA LEU A 182 12.43 13.37 1.67
C LEU A 182 12.63 13.50 0.15
N MET A 183 12.69 14.75 -0.35
CA MET A 183 12.91 15.02 -1.78
C MET A 183 14.33 14.67 -2.27
N GLN A 184 15.30 14.51 -1.38
CA GLN A 184 16.66 14.05 -1.75
C GLN A 184 16.68 12.60 -2.24
N ASP A 185 15.70 11.78 -1.89
CA ASP A 185 15.61 10.36 -2.23
C ASP A 185 14.70 10.06 -3.43
N MET A 186 14.35 11.07 -4.20
CA MET A 186 13.54 10.85 -5.40
C MET A 186 14.24 9.88 -6.34
N GLY A 187 13.57 8.74 -6.59
CA GLY A 187 14.07 7.68 -7.48
C GLY A 187 13.16 7.50 -8.70
N ASP A 188 13.67 6.79 -9.69
CA ASP A 188 12.94 6.40 -10.90
C ASP A 188 12.32 4.99 -10.76
N THR A 189 11.97 4.61 -9.52
CA THR A 189 11.35 3.32 -9.21
C THR A 189 9.83 3.46 -9.06
N PHE A 190 9.12 2.34 -9.19
CA PHE A 190 7.68 2.31 -8.93
C PHE A 190 7.46 2.24 -7.41
N MET A 191 6.89 3.29 -6.84
CA MET A 191 6.42 3.34 -5.47
C MET A 191 4.95 2.89 -5.44
N TYR A 192 4.68 1.78 -4.77
CA TYR A 192 3.34 1.20 -4.68
C TYR A 192 2.37 2.07 -3.86
N ARG A 193 2.88 2.78 -2.85
CA ARG A 193 2.20 3.64 -1.89
C ARG A 193 1.44 2.88 -0.80
N ASP A 194 0.56 1.97 -1.16
CA ASP A 194 -0.22 1.18 -0.21
C ASP A 194 0.25 -0.28 -0.12
N PHE A 195 1.60 -0.47 -0.14
CA PHE A 195 2.20 -1.77 0.05
C PHE A 195 2.00 -2.24 1.49
N GLN A 196 1.04 -3.13 1.68
CA GLN A 196 0.59 -3.65 2.96
C GLN A 196 0.18 -5.12 2.81
N ALA A 197 0.23 -5.90 3.89
CA ALA A 197 -0.17 -7.32 3.87
C ALA A 197 -1.61 -7.55 3.38
N ARG A 198 -2.51 -6.57 3.53
CA ARG A 198 -3.88 -6.63 2.99
C ARG A 198 -3.94 -6.51 1.46
N ASN A 199 -2.90 -6.00 0.83
CA ASN A 199 -2.81 -5.79 -0.61
C ASN A 199 -1.90 -6.82 -1.29
N VAL A 200 -1.65 -7.94 -0.58
CA VAL A 200 -0.92 -9.10 -1.08
C VAL A 200 -1.81 -10.32 -0.94
N MET A 201 -2.10 -11.00 -2.06
CA MET A 201 -2.76 -12.30 -2.10
C MET A 201 -1.69 -13.39 -2.17
N MET A 202 -1.89 -14.49 -1.46
CA MET A 202 -1.01 -15.65 -1.52
C MET A 202 -1.67 -16.72 -2.39
N LYS A 203 -1.02 -17.11 -3.48
CA LYS A 203 -1.48 -18.18 -4.36
C LYS A 203 -0.31 -19.12 -4.64
N ASP A 204 -0.47 -20.38 -4.31
CA ASP A 204 0.58 -21.41 -4.45
C ASP A 204 1.90 -21.03 -3.75
N GLY A 205 1.81 -20.40 -2.56
CA GLY A 205 2.94 -19.94 -1.77
C GLY A 205 3.63 -18.67 -2.28
N GLU A 206 3.12 -18.06 -3.35
CA GLU A 206 3.70 -16.89 -3.99
C GLU A 206 2.81 -15.64 -3.81
N PRO A 207 3.43 -14.45 -3.60
CA PRO A 207 2.68 -13.21 -3.47
C PRO A 207 2.22 -12.67 -4.83
N TYR A 208 0.94 -12.28 -4.88
CA TYR A 208 0.32 -11.51 -5.95
C TYR A 208 -0.08 -10.15 -5.41
N PHE A 209 0.27 -9.09 -6.10
CA PHE A 209 0.02 -7.73 -5.67
C PHE A 209 -1.31 -7.22 -6.22
N ILE A 210 -2.13 -6.59 -5.34
CA ILE A 210 -3.43 -6.01 -5.68
C ILE A 210 -3.53 -4.58 -5.14
N ASP A 211 -4.47 -3.77 -5.64
CA ASP A 211 -4.71 -2.39 -5.14
C ASP A 211 -3.53 -1.42 -5.37
N PHE A 212 -2.82 -1.59 -6.49
CA PHE A 212 -1.61 -0.81 -6.86
C PHE A 212 -1.89 0.44 -7.70
N GLN A 213 -3.13 0.76 -8.00
CA GLN A 213 -3.49 1.89 -8.87
C GLN A 213 -3.13 3.27 -8.29
N GLY A 214 -2.90 3.38 -7.00
CA GLY A 214 -2.38 4.57 -6.35
C GLY A 214 -0.85 4.75 -6.48
N GLY A 215 -0.19 3.77 -7.11
CA GLY A 215 1.26 3.78 -7.29
C GLY A 215 1.73 4.82 -8.31
N ARG A 216 3.00 5.19 -8.19
CA ARG A 216 3.62 6.28 -8.96
C ARG A 216 5.14 6.17 -8.94
N ARG A 217 5.82 7.04 -9.66
CA ARG A 217 7.28 7.18 -9.54
C ARG A 217 7.65 7.70 -8.15
N GLY A 218 8.62 7.08 -7.50
CA GLY A 218 9.04 7.50 -6.17
C GLY A 218 10.17 6.69 -5.57
N PRO A 219 10.51 6.97 -4.29
CA PRO A 219 11.64 6.37 -3.60
C PRO A 219 11.38 4.92 -3.17
N ILE A 220 12.47 4.17 -3.06
CA ILE A 220 12.44 2.75 -2.64
C ILE A 220 12.06 2.54 -1.18
N TYR A 221 12.21 3.55 -0.33
CA TYR A 221 12.05 3.45 1.12
C TYR A 221 10.60 3.41 1.59
N TYR A 222 9.72 4.13 0.87
CA TYR A 222 8.34 4.35 1.30
C TYR A 222 7.55 3.04 1.49
N ASP A 223 7.67 2.12 0.54
CA ASP A 223 6.94 0.86 0.58
C ASP A 223 7.48 -0.08 1.65
N VAL A 224 8.79 -0.06 1.90
CA VAL A 224 9.42 -0.79 3.02
C VAL A 224 8.87 -0.25 4.34
N ALA A 225 8.83 1.07 4.52
CA ALA A 225 8.24 1.71 5.70
C ALA A 225 6.76 1.34 5.86
N SER A 226 5.98 1.37 4.76
CA SER A 226 4.56 1.05 4.76
C SER A 226 4.27 -0.39 5.19
N PHE A 227 5.06 -1.34 4.74
CA PHE A 227 4.86 -2.77 5.04
C PHE A 227 5.37 -3.13 6.43
N VAL A 228 6.61 -2.78 6.75
CA VAL A 228 7.30 -3.22 7.96
C VAL A 228 6.76 -2.51 9.22
N TRP A 229 6.29 -1.26 9.10
CA TRP A 229 5.71 -0.50 10.24
C TRP A 229 4.18 -0.42 10.19
N GLN A 230 3.53 -1.34 9.50
CA GLN A 230 2.08 -1.44 9.47
C GLN A 230 1.52 -1.57 10.91
N ALA A 231 0.72 -0.58 11.34
CA ALA A 231 0.36 -0.39 12.75
C ALA A 231 -0.27 -1.62 13.41
N ARG A 232 -1.32 -2.17 12.80
CA ARG A 232 -2.05 -3.31 13.38
C ARG A 232 -1.37 -4.67 13.24
N SER A 233 -0.31 -4.75 12.47
CA SER A 233 0.42 -6.02 12.31
C SER A 233 1.26 -6.38 13.52
N ARG A 234 1.62 -5.42 14.37
CA ARG A 234 2.34 -5.66 15.63
C ARG A 234 3.63 -6.47 15.46
N TYR A 235 4.30 -6.33 14.31
CA TYR A 235 5.52 -7.08 14.04
C TYR A 235 6.56 -6.86 15.14
N PRO A 236 7.11 -7.92 15.76
CA PRO A 236 8.19 -7.81 16.71
C PRO A 236 9.47 -7.32 16.02
N GLU A 237 10.39 -6.75 16.79
CA GLU A 237 11.58 -6.07 16.26
C GLU A 237 12.51 -7.01 15.46
N ASN A 238 12.65 -8.25 15.90
CA ASN A 238 13.42 -9.26 15.18
C ASN A 238 12.84 -9.54 13.78
N LEU A 239 11.51 -9.68 13.67
CA LEU A 239 10.82 -9.88 12.38
C LEU A 239 10.94 -8.64 11.48
N ARG A 240 10.84 -7.43 12.02
CA ARG A 240 11.08 -6.20 11.25
C ARG A 240 12.48 -6.17 10.66
N LYS A 241 13.48 -6.49 11.46
CA LYS A 241 14.89 -6.58 11.00
C LYS A 241 15.03 -7.64 9.92
N GLU A 242 14.46 -8.83 10.09
CA GLU A 242 14.49 -9.90 9.11
C GLU A 242 13.85 -9.50 7.78
N MET A 243 12.68 -8.84 7.82
CA MET A 243 12.01 -8.33 6.62
C MET A 243 12.87 -7.28 5.89
N VAL A 244 13.45 -6.31 6.61
CA VAL A 244 14.34 -5.30 6.01
C VAL A 244 15.59 -5.95 5.42
N GLN A 245 16.23 -6.88 6.12
CA GLN A 245 17.39 -7.60 5.61
C GLN A 245 17.06 -8.46 4.37
N THR A 246 15.87 -9.05 4.33
CA THR A 246 15.41 -9.80 3.16
C THR A 246 15.22 -8.88 1.96
N TYR A 247 14.60 -7.72 2.18
CA TYR A 247 14.49 -6.69 1.15
C TYR A 247 15.86 -6.23 0.64
N LEU A 248 16.82 -5.93 1.54
CA LEU A 248 18.15 -5.46 1.19
C LEU A 248 18.94 -6.52 0.38
N ARG A 249 18.83 -7.80 0.76
CA ARG A 249 19.44 -8.89 -0.03
C ARG A 249 18.89 -8.92 -1.47
N ALA A 250 17.58 -8.79 -1.62
CA ALA A 250 16.95 -8.77 -2.94
C ALA A 250 17.29 -7.49 -3.73
N LEU A 251 17.37 -6.34 -3.05
CA LEU A 251 17.70 -5.04 -3.63
C LEU A 251 19.10 -5.02 -4.27
N LYS A 252 20.07 -5.74 -3.69
CA LYS A 252 21.44 -5.88 -4.24
C LYS A 252 21.47 -6.48 -5.65
N GLY A 253 20.40 -7.14 -6.08
CA GLY A 253 20.26 -7.60 -7.47
C GLY A 253 19.89 -6.50 -8.47
N TYR A 254 19.60 -5.28 -8.00
CA TYR A 254 19.14 -4.15 -8.81
C TYR A 254 20.02 -2.91 -8.70
N MET A 255 20.69 -2.72 -7.57
CA MET A 255 21.59 -1.59 -7.33
C MET A 255 22.62 -1.90 -6.25
N ASP A 256 23.71 -1.13 -6.22
CA ASP A 256 24.64 -1.14 -5.08
C ASP A 256 23.96 -0.53 -3.85
N VAL A 257 24.15 -1.15 -2.69
CA VAL A 257 23.45 -0.79 -1.46
C VAL A 257 24.44 -0.53 -0.32
N ASP A 258 24.49 0.70 0.15
CA ASP A 258 25.01 1.04 1.46
C ASP A 258 23.90 0.81 2.51
N GLU A 259 24.03 -0.25 3.29
CA GLU A 259 23.00 -0.64 4.27
C GLU A 259 22.88 0.38 5.43
N ALA A 260 23.97 1.06 5.80
CA ALA A 260 23.94 2.08 6.86
C ALA A 260 23.14 3.31 6.38
N HIS A 261 23.47 3.81 5.22
CA HIS A 261 22.74 4.91 4.57
C HIS A 261 21.28 4.53 4.31
N PHE A 262 21.01 3.32 3.79
CA PHE A 262 19.64 2.86 3.58
C PHE A 262 18.81 2.90 4.86
N ASN A 263 19.34 2.38 5.97
CA ASN A 263 18.62 2.34 7.25
C ASN A 263 18.38 3.75 7.83
N GLU A 264 19.31 4.67 7.63
CA GLU A 264 19.14 6.07 8.01
C GLU A 264 17.99 6.71 7.23
N ARG A 265 18.01 6.58 5.89
CA ARG A 265 16.93 7.11 5.05
C ARG A 265 15.59 6.42 5.32
N LEU A 266 15.58 5.09 5.46
CA LEU A 266 14.37 4.35 5.80
C LEU A 266 13.71 4.87 7.08
N ARG A 267 14.51 5.24 8.09
CA ARG A 267 14.00 5.80 9.35
C ARG A 267 13.21 7.09 9.12
N LEU A 268 13.65 7.95 8.18
CA LEU A 268 12.95 9.16 7.79
C LEU A 268 11.60 8.85 7.12
N PHE A 269 11.58 7.88 6.21
CA PHE A 269 10.34 7.43 5.57
C PHE A 269 9.38 6.73 6.55
N VAL A 270 9.89 6.07 7.59
CA VAL A 270 9.07 5.52 8.68
C VAL A 270 8.37 6.63 9.46
N LEU A 271 9.08 7.75 9.76
CA LEU A 271 8.47 8.93 10.37
C LEU A 271 7.35 9.46 9.46
N PHE A 272 7.67 9.81 8.22
CA PHE A 272 6.71 10.36 7.26
C PHE A 272 5.48 9.47 7.09
N ARG A 273 5.69 8.16 6.86
CA ARG A 273 4.58 7.21 6.68
C ARG A 273 3.72 7.05 7.93
N THR A 274 4.32 7.12 9.12
CA THR A 274 3.57 7.07 10.38
C THR A 274 2.68 8.30 10.56
N LEU A 275 3.18 9.49 10.24
CA LEU A 275 2.37 10.72 10.27
C LEU A 275 1.22 10.64 9.26
N GLN A 276 1.50 10.22 8.03
CA GLN A 276 0.50 10.05 6.96
C GLN A 276 -0.62 9.07 7.40
N VAL A 277 -0.26 7.94 8.00
CA VAL A 277 -1.23 6.93 8.48
C VAL A 277 -2.10 7.49 9.62
N LEU A 278 -1.51 8.24 10.55
CA LEU A 278 -2.26 8.89 11.63
C LEU A 278 -3.28 9.89 11.06
N GLY A 279 -2.90 10.67 10.04
CA GLY A 279 -3.82 11.54 9.30
C GLY A 279 -5.00 10.77 8.69
N ALA A 280 -4.70 9.65 8.01
CA ALA A 280 -5.72 8.80 7.43
C ALA A 280 -6.64 8.18 8.49
N TYR A 281 -6.11 7.74 9.63
CA TYR A 281 -6.92 7.23 10.74
C TYR A 281 -7.79 8.31 11.38
N GLY A 282 -7.27 9.53 11.51
CA GLY A 282 -8.03 10.67 11.97
C GLY A 282 -9.21 10.98 11.06
N PHE A 283 -8.97 11.13 9.77
CA PHE A 283 -10.02 11.39 8.80
C PHE A 283 -11.10 10.30 8.78
N ARG A 284 -10.68 9.05 8.59
CA ARG A 284 -11.62 7.91 8.54
C ARG A 284 -12.36 7.72 9.85
N GLY A 285 -11.68 7.93 10.99
CA GLY A 285 -12.26 7.74 12.31
C GLY A 285 -13.15 8.88 12.77
N TYR A 286 -12.64 10.12 12.75
CA TYR A 286 -13.37 11.28 13.29
C TYR A 286 -14.38 11.86 12.30
N PHE A 287 -14.04 11.95 11.01
CA PHE A 287 -14.92 12.59 10.00
C PHE A 287 -15.84 11.59 9.30
N GLU A 288 -15.33 10.43 8.85
CA GLU A 288 -16.18 9.40 8.22
C GLU A 288 -16.88 8.49 9.23
N LYS A 289 -16.66 8.68 10.54
CA LYS A 289 -17.28 7.90 11.63
C LYS A 289 -17.04 6.38 11.55
N LYS A 290 -15.85 5.97 11.08
CA LYS A 290 -15.42 4.56 10.99
C LYS A 290 -14.55 4.18 12.20
N PRO A 291 -15.09 3.70 13.33
CA PRO A 291 -14.39 3.55 14.61
C PRO A 291 -13.22 2.56 14.55
N HIS A 292 -13.24 1.60 13.64
CA HIS A 292 -12.15 0.63 13.49
C HIS A 292 -10.83 1.27 13.06
N PHE A 293 -10.85 2.46 12.43
CA PHE A 293 -9.61 3.21 12.14
C PHE A 293 -9.04 3.81 13.42
N LEU A 294 -9.88 4.34 14.32
CA LEU A 294 -9.42 4.86 15.62
C LEU A 294 -8.79 3.77 16.48
N ALA A 295 -9.29 2.53 16.41
CA ALA A 295 -8.69 1.38 17.07
C ALA A 295 -7.26 1.06 16.60
N SER A 296 -6.83 1.64 15.48
CA SER A 296 -5.45 1.50 14.96
C SER A 296 -4.48 2.57 15.48
N VAL A 297 -5.01 3.69 15.99
CA VAL A 297 -4.22 4.84 16.48
C VAL A 297 -3.22 4.45 17.58
N PRO A 298 -3.59 3.69 18.62
CA PRO A 298 -2.62 3.33 19.68
C PRO A 298 -1.40 2.58 19.14
N TYR A 299 -1.57 1.74 18.14
CA TYR A 299 -0.46 0.99 17.52
C TYR A 299 0.44 1.91 16.68
N ALA A 300 -0.13 2.85 15.93
CA ALA A 300 0.63 3.84 15.18
C ALA A 300 1.42 4.76 16.09
N LEU A 301 0.80 5.25 17.19
CA LEU A 301 1.48 6.03 18.22
C LEU A 301 2.57 5.22 18.93
N GLY A 302 2.35 3.93 19.17
CA GLY A 302 3.38 3.03 19.69
C GLY A 302 4.59 2.90 18.76
N ASN A 303 4.38 2.87 17.43
CA ASN A 303 5.46 2.91 16.45
C ASN A 303 6.18 4.25 16.47
N LEU A 304 5.45 5.37 16.50
CA LEU A 304 6.02 6.71 16.55
C LEU A 304 6.85 6.90 17.83
N ARG A 305 6.31 6.53 18.99
CA ARG A 305 7.03 6.62 20.28
C ARG A 305 8.35 5.83 20.26
N ARG A 306 8.36 4.63 19.70
CA ARG A 306 9.62 3.85 19.55
C ARG A 306 10.60 4.52 18.60
N LEU A 307 10.13 5.06 17.50
CA LEU A 307 10.95 5.78 16.54
C LEU A 307 11.63 7.01 17.15
N LEU A 308 10.89 7.77 17.97
CA LEU A 308 11.33 9.00 18.64
C LEU A 308 12.18 8.75 19.89
N GLN A 309 12.39 7.50 20.33
CA GLN A 309 13.40 7.19 21.35
C GLN A 309 14.82 7.63 20.92
N LYS A 310 15.08 7.67 19.61
CA LYS A 310 16.21 8.37 19.01
C LYS A 310 15.64 9.61 18.30
N PRO A 311 15.76 10.82 18.87
CA PRO A 311 15.21 12.04 18.27
C PRO A 311 15.76 12.32 16.87
N PHE A 312 15.02 13.12 16.10
CA PHE A 312 15.49 13.70 14.84
C PHE A 312 15.95 15.13 15.12
N GLU A 313 17.25 15.38 15.08
CA GLU A 313 17.83 16.69 15.43
C GLU A 313 17.29 17.81 14.55
N ASP A 314 17.01 17.51 13.28
CA ASP A 314 16.53 18.48 12.28
C ASP A 314 15.05 18.84 12.43
N TYR A 315 14.28 18.08 13.22
CA TYR A 315 12.82 18.28 13.42
C TYR A 315 12.48 18.39 14.90
N PRO A 316 12.99 19.45 15.58
CA PRO A 316 12.90 19.53 17.05
C PRO A 316 11.47 19.62 17.59
N TYR A 317 10.52 20.08 16.78
CA TYR A 317 9.13 20.21 17.20
C TYR A 317 8.29 18.95 16.94
N LEU A 318 8.76 18.08 16.04
CA LEU A 318 8.16 16.75 15.82
C LEU A 318 8.60 15.67 16.81
N ASN A 319 9.60 15.92 17.63
CA ASN A 319 10.16 14.97 18.63
C ASN A 319 9.32 14.85 19.90
#